data_dedb436c0e7d33e3e2d7f7c438e1c259
#
_entry.id   dedb436c0e7d33e3e2d7f7c438e1c259
#
_cell.length_a   1.000
_cell.length_b   1.000
_cell.length_c   1.000
_cell.angle_alpha   90.00
_cell.angle_beta   90.00
_cell.angle_gamma   90.00
#
_symmetry.space_group_name_H-M   'P 1'
#
loop_
_entity.id
_entity.type
_entity.pdbx_description
1 polymer ?
#
loop_
_entity_poly.entity_id
_entity_poly.type
_entity_poly.pdbx_seq_one_letter_code
_entity_poly.pdbx_strand_id
1 'polypeptide(L)'
;MNLERVTNLKATDGHSIPALLVSPDSPRSGAVLLHPYGCSKEHMLGLALALAEKGVASLAIDLCGHGENAAAIGPGMLGEVEAAVSYAKSRFGGVGCTGLSIGGRLSLMSSADYVAAMSPAVVTEISPQGKWMFENFPRPGVREPYSGYVAELLKELGAVPRRERPTLLLYSERDIPMILDGAKELSALLAQAQVRHVTADVRPDVQHDSPLIRYLPRWFNHDELKFNTEAIRIVATWLAERQAVGKVA
;
A
#
# COMPACT_ATOMS: atom_id res chain seq x y z
N MET A 1 -17.22 14.29 -9.84
CA MET A 1 -15.92 13.77 -9.29
C MET A 1 -14.98 14.94 -9.14
N ASN A 2 -14.35 15.09 -7.98
CA ASN A 2 -13.47 16.20 -7.63
C ASN A 2 -12.08 15.67 -7.24
N LEU A 3 -11.01 16.39 -7.63
CA LEU A 3 -9.63 16.14 -7.23
C LEU A 3 -9.11 17.38 -6.50
N GLU A 4 -8.71 17.22 -5.25
CA GLU A 4 -8.27 18.30 -4.37
C GLU A 4 -6.91 17.97 -3.75
N ARG A 5 -6.02 18.97 -3.69
CA ARG A 5 -4.79 18.89 -2.90
C ARG A 5 -5.12 19.23 -1.44
N VAL A 6 -4.87 18.30 -0.53
CA VAL A 6 -5.08 18.50 0.91
C VAL A 6 -3.83 19.10 1.52
N THR A 7 -3.94 20.29 2.10
CA THR A 7 -2.81 21.06 2.64
C THR A 7 -2.77 21.11 4.17
N ASN A 8 -3.85 20.67 4.83
CA ASN A 8 -4.02 20.76 6.27
C ASN A 8 -3.87 19.42 7.00
N LEU A 9 -3.45 18.35 6.30
CA LEU A 9 -3.15 17.08 6.94
C LEU A 9 -1.78 17.17 7.65
N LYS A 10 -1.76 16.83 8.93
CA LYS A 10 -0.57 16.91 9.79
C LYS A 10 -0.33 15.58 10.48
N ALA A 11 0.94 15.20 10.58
CA ALA A 11 1.38 14.14 11.49
C ALA A 11 1.34 14.62 12.95
N THR A 12 1.50 13.70 13.89
CA THR A 12 1.44 13.99 15.34
C THR A 12 2.53 14.94 15.82
N ASP A 13 3.68 14.96 15.15
CA ASP A 13 4.79 15.89 15.41
C ASP A 13 4.62 17.25 14.70
N GLY A 14 3.52 17.42 13.96
CA GLY A 14 3.13 18.69 13.32
C GLY A 14 3.64 18.88 11.88
N HIS A 15 4.48 17.98 11.34
CA HIS A 15 4.87 18.12 9.93
C HIS A 15 3.68 17.88 8.98
N SER A 16 3.74 18.50 7.81
CA SER A 16 2.69 18.37 6.78
C SER A 16 2.84 17.05 6.04
N ILE A 17 1.72 16.36 5.85
CA ILE A 17 1.62 15.16 5.02
C ILE A 17 0.96 15.56 3.68
N PRO A 18 1.70 15.60 2.57
CA PRO A 18 1.13 15.91 1.27
C PRO A 18 0.11 14.83 0.85
N ALA A 19 -1.07 15.27 0.45
CA ALA A 19 -2.13 14.35 0.09
C ALA A 19 -2.99 14.85 -1.08
N LEU A 20 -3.59 13.91 -1.80
CA LEU A 20 -4.61 14.13 -2.83
C LEU A 20 -5.91 13.46 -2.39
N LEU A 21 -6.98 14.22 -2.37
CA LEU A 21 -8.34 13.71 -2.17
C LEU A 21 -9.05 13.60 -3.51
N VAL A 22 -9.43 12.38 -3.88
CA VAL A 22 -10.34 12.13 -5.01
C VAL A 22 -11.70 11.78 -4.42
N SER A 23 -12.72 12.56 -4.73
CA SER A 23 -14.04 12.39 -4.17
C SER A 23 -15.14 12.40 -5.24
N PRO A 24 -16.10 11.48 -5.21
CA PRO A 24 -17.35 11.63 -5.94
C PRO A 24 -18.17 12.79 -5.33
N ASP A 25 -19.20 13.24 -6.03
CA ASP A 25 -20.03 14.36 -5.57
C ASP A 25 -20.77 14.06 -4.26
N SER A 26 -21.10 12.78 -4.03
CA SER A 26 -21.76 12.31 -2.80
C SER A 26 -21.05 11.06 -2.28
N PRO A 27 -19.93 11.18 -1.57
CA PRO A 27 -19.19 10.05 -1.08
C PRO A 27 -19.96 9.33 0.02
N ARG A 28 -19.99 8.00 -0.06
CA ARG A 28 -20.64 7.14 0.93
C ARG A 28 -19.71 6.72 2.06
N SER A 29 -18.40 6.76 1.79
CA SER A 29 -17.32 6.39 2.72
C SER A 29 -15.98 6.90 2.24
N GLY A 30 -14.92 6.62 3.00
CA GLY A 30 -13.55 6.98 2.67
C GLY A 30 -12.59 5.79 2.58
N ALA A 31 -11.48 6.00 1.89
CA ALA A 31 -10.33 5.10 1.89
C ALA A 31 -9.03 5.88 1.93
N VAL A 32 -8.03 5.39 2.67
CA VAL A 32 -6.65 5.90 2.63
C VAL A 32 -5.84 5.02 1.69
N LEU A 33 -5.09 5.64 0.78
CA LEU A 33 -4.29 4.97 -0.24
C LEU A 33 -2.81 5.20 0.00
N LEU A 34 -2.04 4.11 0.09
CA LEU A 34 -0.64 4.10 0.44
C LEU A 34 0.20 3.54 -0.72
N HIS A 35 1.11 4.34 -1.24
CA HIS A 35 2.00 3.96 -2.33
C HIS A 35 3.09 2.97 -1.87
N PRO A 36 3.69 2.18 -2.79
CA PRO A 36 4.85 1.35 -2.49
C PRO A 36 6.13 2.18 -2.32
N TYR A 37 7.17 1.55 -1.80
CA TYR A 37 8.50 2.16 -1.65
C TYR A 37 9.04 2.71 -2.98
N GLY A 38 9.57 3.94 -2.96
CA GLY A 38 10.07 4.62 -4.16
C GLY A 38 9.00 5.22 -5.07
N CYS A 39 7.75 5.25 -4.64
CA CYS A 39 6.63 5.86 -5.35
C CYS A 39 6.10 7.11 -4.61
N SER A 40 4.99 7.63 -5.08
CA SER A 40 4.28 8.78 -4.50
C SER A 40 2.76 8.59 -4.56
N LYS A 41 2.01 9.49 -3.95
CA LYS A 41 0.54 9.50 -3.95
C LYS A 41 -0.07 9.46 -5.36
N GLU A 42 0.59 10.05 -6.35
CA GLU A 42 0.13 10.08 -7.74
C GLU A 42 0.04 8.67 -8.36
N HIS A 43 0.88 7.74 -7.92
CA HIS A 43 0.85 6.36 -8.40
C HIS A 43 -0.41 5.60 -7.94
N MET A 44 -1.15 6.14 -6.99
CA MET A 44 -2.40 5.56 -6.49
C MET A 44 -3.65 6.15 -7.17
N LEU A 45 -3.50 7.10 -8.09
CA LEU A 45 -4.64 7.78 -8.72
C LEU A 45 -5.53 6.85 -9.55
N GLY A 46 -4.97 5.84 -10.20
CA GLY A 46 -5.78 4.84 -10.91
C GLY A 46 -6.78 4.12 -9.99
N LEU A 47 -6.32 3.72 -8.80
CA LEU A 47 -7.20 3.12 -7.79
C LEU A 47 -8.15 4.15 -7.18
N ALA A 48 -7.69 5.38 -6.96
CA ALA A 48 -8.51 6.46 -6.43
C ALA A 48 -9.71 6.78 -7.34
N LEU A 49 -9.48 6.82 -8.66
CA LEU A 49 -10.55 7.04 -9.65
C LEU A 49 -11.54 5.88 -9.66
N ALA A 50 -11.05 4.64 -9.67
CA ALA A 50 -11.91 3.45 -9.63
C ALA A 50 -12.77 3.38 -8.34
N LEU A 51 -12.25 3.85 -7.22
CA LEU A 51 -13.00 3.99 -5.96
C LEU A 51 -14.07 5.07 -6.06
N ALA A 52 -13.74 6.23 -6.64
CA ALA A 52 -14.68 7.33 -6.79
C ALA A 52 -15.87 6.96 -7.71
N GLU A 53 -15.65 6.17 -8.78
CA GLU A 53 -16.71 5.59 -9.61
C GLU A 53 -17.67 4.70 -8.81
N LYS A 54 -17.19 4.11 -7.71
CA LYS A 54 -18.00 3.28 -6.80
C LYS A 54 -18.55 4.05 -5.59
N GLY A 55 -18.40 5.37 -5.57
CA GLY A 55 -18.93 6.23 -4.50
C GLY A 55 -18.06 6.30 -3.26
N VAL A 56 -16.76 5.96 -3.36
CA VAL A 56 -15.79 6.02 -2.27
C VAL A 56 -14.88 7.23 -2.48
N ALA A 57 -14.79 8.13 -1.51
CA ALA A 57 -13.75 9.14 -1.49
C ALA A 57 -12.41 8.50 -1.08
N SER A 58 -11.31 8.92 -1.68
CA SER A 58 -10.00 8.36 -1.38
C SER A 58 -8.95 9.44 -1.15
N LEU A 59 -8.18 9.27 -0.07
CA LEU A 59 -7.09 10.12 0.35
C LEU A 59 -5.77 9.40 0.09
N ALA A 60 -5.07 9.76 -0.97
CA ALA A 60 -3.72 9.26 -1.28
C ALA A 60 -2.68 10.18 -0.65
N ILE A 61 -1.76 9.62 0.15
CA ILE A 61 -0.73 10.39 0.87
C ILE A 61 0.68 10.06 0.35
N ASP A 62 1.59 11.05 0.46
CA ASP A 62 3.03 10.77 0.39
C ASP A 62 3.55 10.37 1.77
N LEU A 63 4.08 9.17 1.88
CA LEU A 63 4.77 8.71 3.09
C LEU A 63 6.09 9.47 3.28
N CYS A 64 6.57 9.61 4.51
CA CYS A 64 7.84 10.30 4.81
C CYS A 64 8.99 9.77 3.93
N GLY A 65 9.86 10.68 3.52
CA GLY A 65 10.95 10.38 2.58
C GLY A 65 10.54 10.21 1.12
N HIS A 66 9.25 10.27 0.76
CA HIS A 66 8.73 10.05 -0.59
C HIS A 66 8.00 11.28 -1.14
N GLY A 67 7.91 11.37 -2.46
CA GLY A 67 7.16 12.41 -3.14
C GLY A 67 7.46 13.82 -2.62
N GLU A 68 6.43 14.57 -2.27
CA GLU A 68 6.53 15.91 -1.69
C GLU A 68 6.71 15.92 -0.15
N ASN A 69 6.65 14.76 0.53
CA ASN A 69 6.81 14.69 1.98
C ASN A 69 8.29 14.83 2.38
N ALA A 70 8.68 16.01 2.86
CA ALA A 70 10.06 16.34 3.22
C ALA A 70 10.54 15.71 4.54
N ALA A 71 9.65 15.09 5.33
CA ALA A 71 10.04 14.39 6.55
C ALA A 71 11.03 13.25 6.23
N ALA A 72 11.96 13.00 7.15
CA ALA A 72 12.93 11.91 6.99
C ALA A 72 12.22 10.55 6.97
N ILE A 73 12.66 9.67 6.07
CA ILE A 73 12.15 8.30 6.01
C ILE A 73 12.41 7.56 7.32
N GLY A 74 11.45 6.80 7.79
CA GLY A 74 11.59 6.03 9.03
C GLY A 74 10.27 5.41 9.49
N PRO A 75 10.27 4.72 10.65
CA PRO A 75 9.09 4.05 11.18
C PRO A 75 7.95 5.01 11.55
N GLY A 76 8.21 6.31 11.63
CA GLY A 76 7.20 7.37 11.83
C GLY A 76 6.11 7.40 10.75
N MET A 77 6.33 6.77 9.59
CA MET A 77 5.32 6.65 8.52
C MET A 77 4.02 5.98 8.99
N LEU A 78 4.06 5.12 10.01
CA LEU A 78 2.82 4.57 10.58
C LEU A 78 1.99 5.66 11.26
N GLY A 79 2.62 6.62 11.93
CA GLY A 79 1.95 7.78 12.51
C GLY A 79 1.28 8.67 11.46
N GLU A 80 1.89 8.81 10.28
CA GLU A 80 1.30 9.53 9.15
C GLU A 80 0.05 8.80 8.62
N VAL A 81 0.12 7.46 8.52
CA VAL A 81 -1.04 6.64 8.12
C VAL A 81 -2.19 6.79 9.13
N GLU A 82 -1.90 6.76 10.43
CA GLU A 82 -2.91 6.97 11.48
C GLU A 82 -3.52 8.38 11.42
N ALA A 83 -2.73 9.40 11.14
CA ALA A 83 -3.23 10.76 10.92
C ALA A 83 -4.17 10.83 9.70
N ALA A 84 -3.80 10.17 8.60
CA ALA A 84 -4.61 10.10 7.40
C ALA A 84 -5.93 9.32 7.63
N VAL A 85 -5.88 8.21 8.37
CA VAL A 85 -7.07 7.43 8.75
C VAL A 85 -7.99 8.27 9.64
N SER A 86 -7.44 8.97 10.62
CA SER A 86 -8.21 9.85 11.51
C SER A 86 -8.86 11.01 10.74
N TYR A 87 -8.12 11.63 9.82
CA TYR A 87 -8.64 12.67 8.94
C TYR A 87 -9.80 12.16 8.07
N ALA A 88 -9.64 10.96 7.48
CA ALA A 88 -10.69 10.35 6.70
C ALA A 88 -11.92 10.00 7.56
N LYS A 89 -11.73 9.45 8.77
CA LYS A 89 -12.80 9.12 9.71
C LYS A 89 -13.59 10.36 10.17
N SER A 90 -12.94 11.52 10.28
CA SER A 90 -13.64 12.78 10.62
C SER A 90 -14.60 13.27 9.51
N ARG A 91 -14.43 12.77 8.28
CA ARG A 91 -15.21 13.19 7.09
C ARG A 91 -16.18 12.13 6.58
N PHE A 92 -15.88 10.85 6.82
CA PHE A 92 -16.59 9.72 6.23
C PHE A 92 -16.97 8.70 7.30
N GLY A 93 -18.15 8.09 7.18
CA GLY A 93 -18.69 7.20 8.20
C GLY A 93 -17.96 5.88 8.38
N GLY A 94 -17.30 5.36 7.32
CA GLY A 94 -16.49 4.15 7.36
C GLY A 94 -15.24 4.36 6.53
N VAL A 95 -14.07 3.93 7.04
CA VAL A 95 -12.79 4.19 6.37
C VAL A 95 -12.00 2.90 6.17
N GLY A 96 -11.76 2.59 4.89
CA GLY A 96 -10.81 1.56 4.49
C GLY A 96 -9.38 2.08 4.42
N CYS A 97 -8.43 1.16 4.42
CA CYS A 97 -7.03 1.46 4.08
C CYS A 97 -6.52 0.45 3.07
N THR A 98 -5.79 0.90 2.08
CA THR A 98 -5.19 0.02 1.07
C THR A 98 -3.85 0.56 0.61
N GLY A 99 -2.98 -0.33 0.18
CA GLY A 99 -1.69 0.03 -0.38
C GLY A 99 -0.96 -1.17 -0.94
N LEU A 100 0.15 -0.90 -1.63
CA LEU A 100 1.01 -1.91 -2.24
C LEU A 100 2.33 -2.01 -1.47
N SER A 101 2.85 -3.23 -1.31
CA SER A 101 4.17 -3.47 -0.73
C SER A 101 4.30 -2.92 0.71
N ILE A 102 5.17 -1.93 0.96
CA ILE A 102 5.26 -1.24 2.25
C ILE A 102 3.94 -0.55 2.61
N GLY A 103 3.26 0.08 1.63
CA GLY A 103 1.93 0.65 1.83
C GLY A 103 0.90 -0.41 2.22
N GLY A 104 0.99 -1.63 1.66
CA GLY A 104 0.17 -2.78 2.04
C GLY A 104 0.42 -3.22 3.47
N ARG A 105 1.69 -3.28 3.92
CA ARG A 105 2.05 -3.57 5.31
C ARG A 105 1.50 -2.51 6.27
N LEU A 106 1.71 -1.23 5.95
CA LEU A 106 1.21 -0.12 6.76
C LEU A 106 -0.33 -0.11 6.85
N SER A 107 -1.01 -0.47 5.75
CA SER A 107 -2.47 -0.65 5.76
C SER A 107 -2.91 -1.69 6.79
N LEU A 108 -2.22 -2.85 6.84
CA LEU A 108 -2.48 -3.91 7.82
C LEU A 108 -2.21 -3.46 9.25
N MET A 109 -1.26 -2.56 9.47
CA MET A 109 -0.91 -2.02 10.79
C MET A 109 -1.84 -0.90 11.24
N SER A 110 -2.54 -0.23 10.33
CA SER A 110 -3.39 0.94 10.60
C SER A 110 -4.63 0.63 11.46
N SER A 111 -5.27 1.68 11.96
CA SER A 111 -6.56 1.62 12.69
C SER A 111 -7.79 1.74 11.77
N ALA A 112 -7.64 1.57 10.46
CA ALA A 112 -8.77 1.57 9.53
C ALA A 112 -9.78 0.46 9.83
N ASP A 113 -11.04 0.67 9.47
CA ASP A 113 -12.14 -0.25 9.81
C ASP A 113 -12.08 -1.55 8.97
N TYR A 114 -11.55 -1.47 7.75
CA TYR A 114 -11.33 -2.60 6.85
C TYR A 114 -10.08 -2.34 5.98
N VAL A 115 -9.43 -3.39 5.52
CA VAL A 115 -8.14 -3.26 4.79
C VAL A 115 -8.10 -4.15 3.55
N ALA A 116 -7.58 -3.57 2.45
CA ALA A 116 -7.17 -4.33 1.28
C ALA A 116 -5.67 -4.14 1.06
N ALA A 117 -4.84 -5.12 1.38
CA ALA A 117 -3.40 -5.05 1.22
C ALA A 117 -2.96 -5.77 -0.04
N MET A 118 -2.27 -5.05 -0.94
CA MET A 118 -1.70 -5.59 -2.17
C MET A 118 -0.23 -5.96 -1.92
N SER A 119 0.11 -7.22 -2.10
CA SER A 119 1.47 -7.75 -1.95
C SER A 119 2.25 -7.14 -0.76
N PRO A 120 1.68 -7.19 0.46
CA PRO A 120 2.24 -6.49 1.60
C PRO A 120 3.65 -6.99 1.96
N ALA A 121 4.60 -6.08 2.15
CA ALA A 121 5.98 -6.38 2.51
C ALA A 121 6.11 -6.68 4.02
N VAL A 122 5.63 -7.83 4.46
CA VAL A 122 5.58 -8.22 5.89
C VAL A 122 6.85 -8.87 6.39
N VAL A 123 7.79 -9.19 5.51
CA VAL A 123 9.08 -9.78 5.86
C VAL A 123 9.93 -8.79 6.68
N THR A 124 10.59 -9.30 7.68
CA THR A 124 11.55 -8.55 8.51
C THR A 124 13.00 -8.82 8.12
N GLU A 125 13.24 -9.86 7.33
CA GLU A 125 14.54 -10.22 6.79
C GLU A 125 14.48 -10.27 5.28
N ILE A 126 15.35 -9.49 4.63
CA ILE A 126 15.46 -9.44 3.18
C ILE A 126 16.57 -10.42 2.76
N SER A 127 16.27 -11.25 1.75
CA SER A 127 17.26 -12.18 1.20
C SER A 127 18.51 -11.44 0.67
N PRO A 128 19.68 -12.08 0.61
CA PRO A 128 20.87 -11.46 0.04
C PRO A 128 20.65 -10.88 -1.37
N GLN A 129 19.85 -11.55 -2.21
CA GLN A 129 19.48 -11.07 -3.54
C GLN A 129 18.60 -9.81 -3.48
N GLY A 130 17.62 -9.79 -2.58
CA GLY A 130 16.76 -8.62 -2.37
C GLY A 130 17.56 -7.42 -1.85
N LYS A 131 18.47 -7.65 -0.90
CA LYS A 131 19.37 -6.61 -0.39
C LYS A 131 20.24 -6.03 -1.50
N TRP A 132 20.89 -6.90 -2.29
CA TRP A 132 21.68 -6.49 -3.43
C TRP A 132 20.87 -5.64 -4.45
N MET A 133 19.60 -6.04 -4.71
CA MET A 133 18.70 -5.29 -5.58
C MET A 133 18.43 -3.87 -5.04
N PHE A 134 18.13 -3.71 -3.78
CA PHE A 134 17.91 -2.40 -3.18
C PHE A 134 19.16 -1.52 -3.18
N GLU A 135 20.33 -2.11 -2.95
CA GLU A 135 21.61 -1.40 -2.95
C GLU A 135 22.06 -0.93 -4.34
N ASN A 136 21.77 -1.71 -5.39
CA ASN A 136 22.27 -1.47 -6.75
C ASN A 136 21.22 -0.88 -7.71
N PHE A 137 19.94 -0.91 -7.36
CA PHE A 137 18.85 -0.29 -8.12
C PHE A 137 18.14 0.75 -7.25
N PRO A 138 18.73 1.95 -7.08
CA PRO A 138 18.16 2.99 -6.26
C PRO A 138 16.78 3.41 -6.78
N ARG A 139 15.88 3.72 -5.88
CA ARG A 139 14.54 4.20 -6.20
C ARG A 139 14.54 5.72 -6.21
N PRO A 140 14.43 6.38 -7.37
CA PRO A 140 14.57 7.84 -7.47
C PRO A 140 13.45 8.59 -6.72
N GLY A 141 12.34 7.93 -6.41
CA GLY A 141 11.20 8.50 -5.70
C GLY A 141 11.34 8.54 -4.18
N VAL A 142 12.45 8.06 -3.61
CA VAL A 142 12.67 8.03 -2.16
C VAL A 142 13.99 8.69 -1.78
N ARG A 143 13.99 9.41 -0.66
CA ARG A 143 15.17 10.04 -0.06
C ARG A 143 15.67 9.18 1.10
N GLU A 144 16.49 8.19 0.75
CA GLU A 144 17.11 7.28 1.71
C GLU A 144 18.32 7.93 2.40
N PRO A 145 18.61 7.63 3.66
CA PRO A 145 19.86 8.02 4.31
C PRO A 145 21.09 7.33 3.69
N TYR A 146 20.91 6.11 3.21
CA TYR A 146 21.90 5.32 2.44
C TYR A 146 21.18 4.27 1.58
N SER A 147 21.84 3.82 0.52
CA SER A 147 21.28 2.83 -0.41
C SER A 147 20.94 1.51 0.30
N GLY A 148 19.70 1.04 0.13
CA GLY A 148 19.21 -0.19 0.75
C GLY A 148 18.66 -0.03 2.17
N TYR A 149 18.46 1.20 2.66
CA TYR A 149 17.85 1.48 3.99
C TYR A 149 16.50 0.77 4.20
N VAL A 150 15.80 0.46 3.13
CA VAL A 150 14.52 -0.26 3.21
C VAL A 150 14.60 -1.57 4.03
N ALA A 151 15.75 -2.24 4.02
CA ALA A 151 15.96 -3.46 4.81
C ALA A 151 15.89 -3.20 6.33
N GLU A 152 16.46 -2.09 6.78
CA GLU A 152 16.40 -1.64 8.16
C GLU A 152 15.00 -1.12 8.50
N LEU A 153 14.42 -0.32 7.64
CA LEU A 153 13.07 0.19 7.79
C LEU A 153 12.03 -0.92 8.00
N LEU A 154 12.13 -2.02 7.24
CA LEU A 154 11.22 -3.16 7.41
C LEU A 154 11.38 -3.85 8.77
N LYS A 155 12.57 -3.84 9.39
CA LYS A 155 12.77 -4.32 10.77
C LYS A 155 12.18 -3.35 11.79
N GLU A 156 12.45 -2.06 11.61
CA GLU A 156 12.00 -1.00 12.52
C GLU A 156 10.47 -0.89 12.59
N LEU A 157 9.76 -1.14 11.48
CA LEU A 157 8.31 -1.18 11.45
C LEU A 157 7.71 -2.29 12.32
N GLY A 158 8.46 -3.34 12.65
CA GLY A 158 8.01 -4.45 13.49
C GLY A 158 6.95 -5.34 12.85
N ALA A 159 6.41 -6.28 13.59
CA ALA A 159 5.45 -7.26 13.09
C ALA A 159 4.05 -6.64 12.83
N VAL A 160 3.33 -7.19 11.85
CA VAL A 160 1.92 -6.86 11.64
C VAL A 160 1.10 -7.37 12.84
N PRO A 161 0.33 -6.52 13.51
CA PRO A 161 -0.50 -6.96 14.63
C PRO A 161 -1.70 -7.78 14.15
N ARG A 162 -2.08 -8.80 14.93
CA ARG A 162 -3.35 -9.48 14.70
C ARG A 162 -4.51 -8.53 14.99
N ARG A 163 -5.36 -8.29 13.99
CA ARG A 163 -6.56 -7.47 14.13
C ARG A 163 -7.75 -8.20 13.52
N GLU A 164 -8.85 -8.27 14.25
CA GLU A 164 -10.10 -8.86 13.78
C GLU A 164 -10.93 -7.79 13.05
N ARG A 165 -10.71 -7.69 11.75
CA ARG A 165 -11.45 -6.80 10.85
C ARG A 165 -11.51 -7.40 9.45
N PRO A 166 -12.46 -6.99 8.60
CA PRO A 166 -12.50 -7.41 7.21
C PRO A 166 -11.16 -7.08 6.53
N THR A 167 -10.50 -8.10 5.98
CA THR A 167 -9.19 -7.96 5.34
C THR A 167 -9.17 -8.71 4.01
N LEU A 168 -8.72 -8.04 2.96
CA LEU A 168 -8.35 -8.62 1.67
C LEU A 168 -6.83 -8.62 1.53
N LEU A 169 -6.27 -9.76 1.18
CA LEU A 169 -4.88 -9.91 0.77
C LEU A 169 -4.87 -10.23 -0.73
N LEU A 170 -4.27 -9.36 -1.52
CA LEU A 170 -4.16 -9.52 -2.98
C LEU A 170 -2.69 -9.67 -3.37
N TYR A 171 -2.36 -10.70 -4.13
CA TYR A 171 -1.00 -10.98 -4.57
C TYR A 171 -0.94 -11.14 -6.09
N SER A 172 0.21 -10.82 -6.68
CA SER A 172 0.55 -11.31 -8.02
C SER A 172 0.90 -12.79 -7.95
N GLU A 173 0.45 -13.60 -8.92
CA GLU A 173 0.83 -15.01 -9.01
C GLU A 173 2.36 -15.22 -9.17
N ARG A 174 3.03 -14.24 -9.78
CA ARG A 174 4.49 -14.23 -10.00
C ARG A 174 5.17 -13.12 -9.20
N ASP A 175 4.74 -12.93 -7.97
CA ASP A 175 5.34 -11.94 -7.06
C ASP A 175 6.76 -12.33 -6.62
N ILE A 176 7.42 -11.42 -5.94
CA ILE A 176 8.74 -11.64 -5.35
C ILE A 176 8.65 -12.82 -4.37
N PRO A 177 9.55 -13.82 -4.42
CA PRO A 177 9.46 -15.00 -3.56
C PRO A 177 9.29 -14.68 -2.07
N MET A 178 10.05 -13.70 -1.54
CA MET A 178 9.95 -13.29 -0.15
C MET A 178 8.55 -12.73 0.22
N ILE A 179 7.86 -12.10 -0.73
CA ILE A 179 6.47 -11.63 -0.52
C ILE A 179 5.53 -12.83 -0.45
N LEU A 180 5.70 -13.82 -1.34
CA LEU A 180 4.88 -15.04 -1.35
C LEU A 180 5.13 -15.93 -0.10
N ASP A 181 6.37 -15.95 0.41
CA ASP A 181 6.68 -16.64 1.66
C ASP A 181 6.04 -15.93 2.87
N GLY A 182 6.15 -14.61 2.95
CA GLY A 182 5.46 -13.80 3.96
C GLY A 182 3.92 -13.90 3.87
N ALA A 183 3.37 -14.16 2.67
CA ALA A 183 1.94 -14.36 2.48
C ALA A 183 1.39 -15.57 3.24
N LYS A 184 2.16 -16.66 3.35
CA LYS A 184 1.77 -17.87 4.10
C LYS A 184 1.67 -17.57 5.60
N GLU A 185 2.66 -16.88 6.15
CA GLU A 185 2.68 -16.49 7.56
C GLU A 185 1.52 -15.53 7.87
N LEU A 186 1.31 -14.55 6.99
CA LEU A 186 0.24 -13.56 7.14
C LEU A 186 -1.15 -14.19 7.05
N SER A 187 -1.36 -15.15 6.14
CA SER A 187 -2.63 -15.87 6.03
C SER A 187 -2.95 -16.71 7.28
N ALA A 188 -1.93 -17.28 7.94
CA ALA A 188 -2.09 -17.97 9.20
C ALA A 188 -2.42 -17.00 10.36
N LEU A 189 -1.78 -15.81 10.36
CA LEU A 189 -2.02 -14.77 11.37
C LEU A 189 -3.42 -14.16 11.24
N LEU A 190 -3.89 -13.96 10.00
CA LEU A 190 -5.17 -13.33 9.66
C LEU A 190 -6.13 -14.38 9.07
N ALA A 191 -6.50 -15.38 9.86
CA ALA A 191 -7.28 -16.54 9.41
C ALA A 191 -8.64 -16.19 8.75
N GLN A 192 -9.19 -15.01 8.99
CA GLN A 192 -10.43 -14.52 8.36
C GLN A 192 -10.18 -13.66 7.12
N ALA A 193 -8.93 -13.44 6.72
CA ALA A 193 -8.62 -12.66 5.53
C ALA A 193 -9.04 -13.39 4.25
N GLN A 194 -9.63 -12.65 3.32
CA GLN A 194 -9.84 -13.15 1.95
C GLN A 194 -8.53 -13.03 1.18
N VAL A 195 -8.06 -14.14 0.62
CA VAL A 195 -6.86 -14.15 -0.22
C VAL A 195 -7.26 -14.26 -1.68
N ARG A 196 -6.68 -13.39 -2.52
CA ARG A 196 -6.87 -13.37 -3.97
C ARG A 196 -5.52 -13.29 -4.68
N HIS A 197 -5.45 -13.88 -5.84
CA HIS A 197 -4.30 -13.80 -6.73
C HIS A 197 -4.72 -13.23 -8.08
N VAL A 198 -3.85 -12.43 -8.68
CA VAL A 198 -4.04 -11.88 -10.02
C VAL A 198 -2.83 -12.18 -10.87
N THR A 199 -3.06 -12.41 -12.15
CA THR A 199 -1.98 -12.53 -13.14
C THR A 199 -1.51 -11.13 -13.51
N ALA A 200 -0.33 -10.74 -13.02
CA ALA A 200 0.32 -9.49 -13.37
C ALA A 200 1.54 -9.76 -14.25
N ASP A 201 1.30 -10.39 -15.40
CA ASP A 201 2.36 -10.71 -16.37
C ASP A 201 2.65 -9.49 -17.25
N VAL A 202 3.42 -8.56 -16.74
CA VAL A 202 3.84 -7.38 -17.51
C VAL A 202 5.00 -7.70 -18.44
N ARG A 203 5.82 -8.70 -18.09
CA ARG A 203 6.95 -9.14 -18.90
C ARG A 203 7.12 -10.65 -18.83
N PRO A 204 7.37 -11.31 -19.98
CA PRO A 204 7.69 -12.74 -19.98
C PRO A 204 8.95 -13.01 -19.18
N ASP A 205 9.04 -14.19 -18.58
CA ASP A 205 10.27 -14.64 -17.92
C ASP A 205 11.43 -14.59 -18.92
N VAL A 206 12.40 -13.73 -18.66
CA VAL A 206 13.62 -13.69 -19.46
C VAL A 206 14.47 -14.90 -19.06
N GLN A 207 14.66 -15.84 -19.98
CA GLN A 207 15.62 -16.90 -19.80
C GLN A 207 17.03 -16.30 -19.87
N HIS A 208 17.69 -16.20 -18.73
CA HIS A 208 19.06 -15.74 -18.63
C HIS A 208 19.83 -16.56 -17.59
N ASP A 209 21.12 -16.78 -17.82
CA ASP A 209 21.94 -17.63 -16.94
C ASP A 209 22.24 -16.95 -15.60
N SER A 210 22.13 -15.63 -15.52
CA SER A 210 22.28 -14.91 -14.26
C SER A 210 21.02 -15.03 -13.39
N PRO A 211 21.12 -15.53 -12.14
CA PRO A 211 20.00 -15.59 -11.21
C PRO A 211 19.35 -14.23 -10.94
N LEU A 212 20.15 -13.15 -11.01
CA LEU A 212 19.68 -11.77 -10.79
C LEU A 212 18.76 -11.30 -11.91
N ILE A 213 19.12 -11.58 -13.17
CA ILE A 213 18.30 -11.20 -14.32
C ILE A 213 17.00 -11.99 -14.35
N ARG A 214 16.99 -13.26 -13.91
CA ARG A 214 15.77 -14.06 -13.74
C ARG A 214 14.83 -13.50 -12.66
N TYR A 215 15.38 -12.77 -11.70
CA TYR A 215 14.60 -12.19 -10.61
C TYR A 215 13.90 -10.88 -10.99
N LEU A 216 14.45 -10.11 -11.94
CA LEU A 216 13.91 -8.82 -12.38
C LEU A 216 12.45 -8.86 -12.84
N PRO A 217 11.98 -9.84 -13.64
CA PRO A 217 10.58 -9.91 -14.05
C PRO A 217 9.59 -9.96 -12.87
N ARG A 218 9.93 -10.70 -11.82
CA ARG A 218 9.09 -10.82 -10.62
C ARG A 218 9.00 -9.48 -9.86
N TRP A 219 10.08 -8.73 -9.84
CA TRP A 219 10.11 -7.41 -9.26
C TRP A 219 9.22 -6.42 -10.01
N PHE A 220 9.25 -6.47 -11.35
CA PHE A 220 8.35 -5.66 -12.16
C PHE A 220 6.88 -6.07 -11.97
N ASN A 221 6.56 -7.35 -11.91
CA ASN A 221 5.20 -7.82 -11.64
C ASN A 221 4.68 -7.35 -10.28
N HIS A 222 5.53 -7.27 -9.27
CA HIS A 222 5.20 -6.70 -7.98
C HIS A 222 4.88 -5.20 -8.08
N ASP A 223 5.76 -4.43 -8.70
CA ASP A 223 5.60 -2.99 -8.82
C ASP A 223 4.40 -2.57 -9.70
N GLU A 224 4.08 -3.35 -10.73
CA GLU A 224 3.00 -3.07 -11.68
C GLU A 224 1.60 -3.35 -11.14
N LEU A 225 1.46 -4.01 -10.00
CA LEU A 225 0.14 -4.24 -9.39
C LEU A 225 -0.66 -2.96 -9.18
N LYS A 226 0.01 -1.82 -8.94
CA LYS A 226 -0.64 -0.50 -8.79
C LYS A 226 -1.33 -0.01 -10.07
N PHE A 227 -0.93 -0.53 -11.23
CA PHE A 227 -1.49 -0.20 -12.55
C PHE A 227 -2.27 -1.37 -13.18
N ASN A 228 -2.25 -2.55 -12.55
CA ASN A 228 -2.99 -3.70 -13.02
C ASN A 228 -4.50 -3.46 -12.88
N THR A 229 -5.21 -3.43 -14.00
CA THR A 229 -6.65 -3.10 -14.05
C THR A 229 -7.51 -4.11 -13.27
N GLU A 230 -7.13 -5.38 -13.26
CA GLU A 230 -7.84 -6.42 -12.49
C GLU A 230 -7.62 -6.23 -10.98
N ALA A 231 -6.39 -5.99 -10.54
CA ALA A 231 -6.08 -5.70 -9.15
C ALA A 231 -6.84 -4.46 -8.66
N ILE A 232 -6.82 -3.38 -9.43
CA ILE A 232 -7.57 -2.14 -9.16
C ILE A 232 -9.06 -2.44 -9.03
N ARG A 233 -9.64 -3.18 -9.97
CA ARG A 233 -11.07 -3.54 -9.98
C ARG A 233 -11.45 -4.38 -8.75
N ILE A 234 -10.64 -5.38 -8.39
CA ILE A 234 -10.87 -6.24 -7.23
C ILE A 234 -10.84 -5.40 -5.95
N VAL A 235 -9.79 -4.62 -5.74
CA VAL A 235 -9.62 -3.79 -4.54
C VAL A 235 -10.72 -2.75 -4.41
N ALA A 236 -11.00 -2.01 -5.50
CA ALA A 236 -12.04 -0.98 -5.49
C ALA A 236 -13.44 -1.57 -5.22
N THR A 237 -13.78 -2.73 -5.83
CA THR A 237 -15.05 -3.41 -5.59
C THR A 237 -15.14 -3.89 -4.14
N TRP A 238 -14.10 -4.57 -3.66
CA TRP A 238 -14.08 -5.10 -2.30
C TRP A 238 -14.22 -4.00 -1.23
N LEU A 239 -13.49 -2.89 -1.37
CA LEU A 239 -13.60 -1.75 -0.46
C LEU A 239 -14.99 -1.10 -0.52
N ALA A 240 -15.57 -0.95 -1.71
CA ALA A 240 -16.91 -0.37 -1.87
C ALA A 240 -18.03 -1.24 -1.23
N GLU A 241 -17.92 -2.55 -1.29
CA GLU A 241 -18.91 -3.47 -0.68
C GLU A 241 -18.91 -3.44 0.84
N ARG A 242 -17.77 -3.21 1.50
CA ARG A 242 -17.65 -3.18 2.98
C ARG A 242 -18.33 -1.98 3.63
N GLN A 243 -18.62 -0.95 2.86
CA GLN A 243 -19.38 0.23 3.32
C GLN A 243 -20.86 -0.06 3.58
N ALA A 244 -21.42 -1.03 2.87
CA ALA A 244 -22.84 -1.36 3.01
C ALA A 244 -23.17 -2.03 4.36
N VAL A 245 -22.19 -2.67 4.99
CA VAL A 245 -22.38 -3.45 6.24
C VAL A 245 -22.38 -2.55 7.49
N GLY A 246 -21.79 -1.35 7.45
CA GLY A 246 -21.72 -0.43 8.59
C GLY A 246 -22.96 0.45 8.83
N LYS A 247 -24.00 0.33 8.02
CA LYS A 247 -25.25 1.11 8.13
C LYS A 247 -26.47 0.34 8.67
N VAL A 248 -26.28 -0.86 9.18
CA VAL A 248 -27.35 -1.63 9.83
C VAL A 248 -27.00 -1.76 11.31
N ALA A 249 -27.24 -0.70 12.05
CA ALA A 249 -27.44 -0.71 13.50
C ALA A 249 -28.19 0.58 13.89
#